data_a9b79c072ad7b8051bffd47896947796
#
_entry.id   a9b79c072ad7b8051bffd47896947796
#
_cell.length_a   1.000
_cell.length_b   1.000
_cell.length_c   1.000
_cell.angle_alpha   90.00
_cell.angle_beta   90.00
_cell.angle_gamma   90.00
#
_symmetry.space_group_name_H-M   'P 1'
#
loop_
_entity.id
_entity.type
_entity.pdbx_description
1 polymer ?
#
loop_
_entity_poly.entity_id
_entity_poly.type
_entity_poly.pdbx_seq_one_letter_code
_entity_poly.pdbx_strand_id
1 'polypeptide(L)'
;MYPGLFGMVEVYNNQFLWNNRQTQRVYDSFVDIWGTEKLWTTIDRANLNFPIRPGFEYKGFIHWDYDPDTKPQNVQGVLALADQTDHEMGGFQCIPWLYKNYDTWRLSQPEERNKFQPDISGLEDKIVKVSLEAGDLLIFNSTQPHGIRPNNSKDKVRIAQYISMMPAQEDDTDLVNWRINSWKNRIAPEGYAFPGDPRNWEQEKYGTAKLSKLGKKILGLEKWY
;
A
#
# COMPACT_ATOMS: atom_id res chain seq x y z
N MET A 1 3.62 -0.78 20.19
CA MET A 1 3.62 -0.79 18.71
C MET A 1 4.87 -0.03 18.29
N TYR A 2 5.69 -0.60 17.44
CA TYR A 2 6.88 0.08 16.90
C TYR A 2 6.44 0.75 15.58
N PRO A 3 6.27 2.05 15.52
CA PRO A 3 6.05 2.70 14.25
C PRO A 3 7.36 2.59 13.49
N GLY A 4 7.37 1.74 12.48
CA GLY A 4 8.44 1.70 11.52
C GLY A 4 8.57 3.01 10.76
N LEU A 5 9.44 3.03 9.78
CA LEU A 5 9.64 4.18 8.91
C LEU A 5 8.27 4.69 8.38
N PHE A 6 7.98 5.96 8.55
CA PHE A 6 6.76 6.64 8.07
C PHE A 6 5.44 6.08 8.63
N GLY A 7 5.44 5.55 9.85
CA GLY A 7 4.25 5.02 10.49
C GLY A 7 3.85 3.62 10.03
N MET A 8 4.71 2.91 9.33
CA MET A 8 4.46 1.53 8.90
C MET A 8 4.32 0.61 10.12
N VAL A 9 3.30 -0.23 10.11
CA VAL A 9 3.03 -1.21 11.16
C VAL A 9 3.37 -2.58 10.63
N GLU A 10 4.38 -3.20 11.19
CA GLU A 10 4.94 -4.48 10.73
C GLU A 10 4.05 -5.67 11.16
N VAL A 11 2.80 -5.66 10.69
CA VAL A 11 1.79 -6.70 10.85
C VAL A 11 1.19 -6.97 9.46
N TYR A 12 1.25 -8.21 9.01
CA TYR A 12 0.97 -8.58 7.62
C TYR A 12 -0.18 -9.57 7.47
N ASN A 13 -0.26 -10.53 8.39
CA ASN A 13 -1.15 -11.69 8.28
C ASN A 13 -2.17 -11.79 9.42
N ASN A 14 -2.37 -10.71 10.19
CA ASN A 14 -3.37 -10.65 11.24
C ASN A 14 -4.78 -10.87 10.69
N GLN A 15 -5.66 -11.47 11.49
CA GLN A 15 -7.05 -11.76 11.12
C GLN A 15 -7.81 -10.53 10.60
N PHE A 16 -7.63 -9.37 11.24
CA PHE A 16 -8.33 -8.15 10.82
C PHE A 16 -7.88 -7.66 9.44
N LEU A 17 -6.58 -7.76 9.13
CA LEU A 17 -6.07 -7.42 7.80
C LEU A 17 -6.59 -8.39 6.73
N TRP A 18 -6.68 -9.68 7.06
CA TRP A 18 -7.26 -10.68 6.17
C TRP A 18 -8.77 -10.51 6.00
N ASN A 19 -9.51 -10.11 7.04
CA ASN A 19 -10.93 -9.81 6.92
C ASN A 19 -11.18 -8.73 5.85
N ASN A 20 -10.38 -7.66 5.86
CA ASN A 20 -10.48 -6.59 4.86
C ASN A 20 -10.14 -7.09 3.45
N ARG A 21 -9.03 -7.83 3.28
CA ARG A 21 -8.60 -8.38 1.98
C ARG A 21 -9.63 -9.29 1.34
N GLN A 22 -10.30 -10.12 2.14
CA GLN A 22 -11.28 -11.10 1.65
C GLN A 22 -12.74 -10.58 1.68
N THR A 23 -12.94 -9.27 1.86
CA THR A 23 -14.23 -8.63 1.70
C THR A 23 -14.59 -8.60 0.22
N GLN A 24 -15.80 -9.08 -0.12
CA GLN A 24 -16.25 -9.18 -1.51
C GLN A 24 -16.15 -7.83 -2.24
N ARG A 25 -16.64 -6.75 -1.62
CA ARG A 25 -16.60 -5.40 -2.21
C ARG A 25 -15.17 -4.92 -2.54
N VAL A 26 -14.19 -5.25 -1.69
CA VAL A 26 -12.78 -4.93 -1.97
C VAL A 26 -12.28 -5.72 -3.17
N TYR A 27 -12.56 -7.01 -3.21
CA TYR A 27 -12.16 -7.89 -4.32
C TYR A 27 -12.82 -7.45 -5.65
N ASP A 28 -14.13 -7.18 -5.66
CA ASP A 28 -14.87 -6.80 -6.86
C ASP A 28 -14.32 -5.50 -7.48
N SER A 29 -13.87 -4.55 -6.65
CA SER A 29 -13.23 -3.32 -7.15
C SER A 29 -11.97 -3.58 -7.99
N PHE A 30 -11.21 -4.62 -7.65
CA PHE A 30 -10.04 -5.01 -8.44
C PHE A 30 -10.41 -5.90 -9.63
N VAL A 31 -11.48 -6.71 -9.53
CA VAL A 31 -12.02 -7.46 -10.67
C VAL A 31 -12.44 -6.50 -11.78
N ASP A 32 -13.12 -5.41 -11.44
CA ASP A 32 -13.53 -4.37 -12.40
C ASP A 32 -12.33 -3.73 -13.10
N ILE A 33 -11.23 -3.49 -12.36
CA ILE A 33 -10.02 -2.88 -12.92
C ILE A 33 -9.29 -3.84 -13.85
N TRP A 34 -9.14 -5.11 -13.44
CA TRP A 34 -8.34 -6.09 -14.17
C TRP A 34 -9.14 -6.86 -15.23
N GLY A 35 -10.46 -6.82 -15.19
CA GLY A 35 -11.34 -7.57 -16.08
C GLY A 35 -11.22 -9.10 -15.91
N THR A 36 -10.78 -9.55 -14.74
CA THR A 36 -10.62 -10.97 -14.42
C THR A 36 -10.92 -11.25 -12.95
N GLU A 37 -11.55 -12.41 -12.70
CA GLU A 37 -11.78 -12.91 -11.35
C GLU A 37 -10.53 -13.57 -10.74
N LYS A 38 -9.54 -13.96 -11.56
CA LYS A 38 -8.33 -14.66 -11.11
C LYS A 38 -7.31 -13.69 -10.55
N LEU A 39 -7.53 -13.26 -9.32
CA LEU A 39 -6.69 -12.28 -8.65
C LEU A 39 -6.03 -12.83 -7.38
N TRP A 40 -4.85 -12.33 -7.08
CA TRP A 40 -4.19 -12.48 -5.78
C TRP A 40 -4.05 -11.13 -5.09
N THR A 41 -4.30 -11.11 -3.77
CA THR A 41 -4.07 -9.93 -2.94
C THR A 41 -2.60 -9.82 -2.53
N THR A 42 -2.09 -8.60 -2.38
CA THR A 42 -0.78 -8.37 -1.75
C THR A 42 -0.82 -8.74 -0.27
N ILE A 43 0.31 -9.24 0.24
CA ILE A 43 0.54 -9.39 1.67
C ILE A 43 1.30 -8.15 2.11
N ASP A 44 0.54 -7.10 2.45
CA ASP A 44 1.08 -5.81 2.86
C ASP A 44 0.55 -5.47 4.26
N ARG A 45 0.95 -4.35 4.81
CA ARG A 45 0.79 -3.94 6.20
C ARG A 45 -0.22 -2.82 6.36
N ALA A 46 -0.39 -2.41 7.61
CA ALA A 46 -1.14 -1.19 7.96
C ALA A 46 -0.19 0.01 8.15
N ASN A 47 -0.79 1.18 8.25
CA ASN A 47 -0.09 2.43 8.55
C ASN A 47 -0.81 3.18 9.67
N LEU A 48 -0.04 3.65 10.64
CA LEU A 48 -0.47 4.55 11.71
C LEU A 48 0.38 5.82 11.63
N ASN A 49 -0.19 6.90 11.13
CA ASN A 49 0.50 8.18 11.06
C ASN A 49 -0.01 9.08 12.19
N PHE A 50 0.82 9.22 13.23
CA PHE A 50 0.57 10.07 14.38
C PHE A 50 0.88 11.53 14.08
N PRO A 51 0.31 12.49 14.86
CA PRO A 51 0.72 13.88 14.78
C PRO A 51 2.24 14.05 14.92
N ILE A 52 2.80 14.95 14.13
CA ILE A 52 4.21 15.34 14.27
C ILE A 52 4.45 15.94 15.65
N ARG A 53 5.64 15.69 16.22
CA ARG A 53 6.05 16.17 17.51
C ARG A 53 7.58 16.21 17.60
N PRO A 54 8.18 16.94 18.54
CA PRO A 54 9.64 16.97 18.72
C PRO A 54 10.25 15.57 18.77
N GLY A 55 11.24 15.31 17.91
CA GLY A 55 11.87 14.01 17.74
C GLY A 55 11.12 13.03 16.83
N PHE A 56 9.98 13.43 16.24
CA PHE A 56 9.18 12.68 15.28
C PHE A 56 8.64 13.59 14.19
N GLU A 57 9.53 14.36 13.59
CA GLU A 57 9.21 15.24 12.47
C GLU A 57 9.11 14.43 11.17
N TYR A 58 7.99 14.61 10.48
CA TYR A 58 7.77 14.02 9.16
C TYR A 58 7.22 15.09 8.23
N LYS A 59 7.97 15.40 7.18
CA LYS A 59 7.62 16.47 6.23
C LYS A 59 6.73 16.01 5.07
N GLY A 60 6.48 14.70 4.97
CA GLY A 60 5.89 14.11 3.78
C GLY A 60 6.92 13.95 2.66
N PHE A 61 6.59 13.15 1.69
CA PHE A 61 7.36 12.98 0.46
C PHE A 61 6.46 12.53 -0.68
N ILE A 62 6.95 12.65 -1.90
CA ILE A 62 6.35 12.07 -3.10
C ILE A 62 7.35 11.09 -3.69
N HIS A 63 6.88 9.92 -4.07
CA HIS A 63 7.71 8.84 -4.63
C HIS A 63 6.93 8.00 -5.63
N TRP A 64 7.64 7.10 -6.28
CA TRP A 64 7.10 5.94 -6.98
C TRP A 64 7.61 4.66 -6.31
N ASP A 65 6.78 3.64 -6.22
CA ASP A 65 7.20 2.30 -5.79
C ASP A 65 7.83 1.48 -6.93
N TYR A 66 7.62 1.93 -8.17
CA TYR A 66 8.18 1.32 -9.38
C TYR A 66 8.85 2.39 -10.24
N ASP A 67 9.90 2.02 -10.96
CA ASP A 67 10.51 2.90 -11.97
C ASP A 67 9.47 3.19 -13.07
N PRO A 68 8.97 4.42 -13.20
CA PRO A 68 7.94 4.73 -14.19
C PRO A 68 8.42 4.62 -15.63
N ASP A 69 9.74 4.64 -15.89
CA ASP A 69 10.31 4.39 -17.22
C ASP A 69 9.99 2.95 -17.70
N THR A 70 9.78 2.00 -16.78
CA THR A 70 9.41 0.61 -17.10
C THR A 70 7.93 0.44 -17.45
N LYS A 71 7.10 1.47 -17.23
CA LYS A 71 5.65 1.49 -17.48
C LYS A 71 4.92 0.26 -16.90
N PRO A 72 5.10 -0.03 -15.60
CA PRO A 72 4.50 -1.22 -15.00
C PRO A 72 2.97 -1.15 -15.08
N GLN A 73 2.35 -2.28 -15.39
CA GLN A 73 0.89 -2.42 -15.44
C GLN A 73 0.36 -2.90 -14.08
N ASN A 74 0.51 -2.09 -13.06
CA ASN A 74 0.11 -2.41 -11.70
C ASN A 74 -0.79 -1.31 -11.12
N VAL A 75 -1.59 -1.70 -10.14
CA VAL A 75 -2.39 -0.79 -9.32
C VAL A 75 -2.08 -1.01 -7.84
N GLN A 76 -2.25 0.05 -7.06
CA GLN A 76 -2.05 0.05 -5.62
C GLN A 76 -3.32 0.54 -4.94
N GLY A 77 -3.57 0.04 -3.73
CA GLY A 77 -4.76 0.40 -2.99
C GLY A 77 -4.48 0.78 -1.54
N VAL A 78 -5.24 1.75 -1.06
CA VAL A 78 -5.22 2.23 0.32
C VAL A 78 -6.64 2.19 0.86
N LEU A 79 -6.91 1.29 1.80
CA LEU A 79 -8.17 1.25 2.55
C LEU A 79 -8.05 2.18 3.76
N ALA A 80 -8.90 3.19 3.84
CA ALA A 80 -9.01 4.06 5.00
C ALA A 80 -9.72 3.34 6.14
N LEU A 81 -9.07 3.21 7.30
CA LEU A 81 -9.64 2.59 8.50
C LEU A 81 -10.13 3.62 9.53
N ALA A 82 -9.88 4.89 9.27
CA ALA A 82 -10.40 6.05 9.99
C ALA A 82 -10.57 7.18 8.99
N ASP A 83 -11.43 8.15 9.31
CA ASP A 83 -11.62 9.34 8.46
C ASP A 83 -10.31 10.11 8.27
N GLN A 84 -10.04 10.50 7.02
CA GLN A 84 -8.88 11.25 6.57
C GLN A 84 -9.35 12.49 5.75
N THR A 85 -10.44 13.10 6.19
CA THR A 85 -11.08 14.24 5.50
C THR A 85 -10.42 15.57 5.83
N ASP A 86 -9.74 15.66 6.97
CA ASP A 86 -8.97 16.83 7.38
C ASP A 86 -7.59 16.81 6.69
N HIS A 87 -7.29 17.84 5.91
CA HIS A 87 -6.03 17.91 5.17
C HIS A 87 -4.79 18.17 6.07
N GLU A 88 -5.00 18.53 7.33
CA GLU A 88 -3.91 18.69 8.30
C GLU A 88 -3.55 17.37 9.00
N MET A 89 -4.42 16.39 8.97
CA MET A 89 -4.12 15.06 9.52
C MET A 89 -3.56 14.15 8.45
N GLY A 90 -2.39 13.72 8.41
CA GLY A 90 -1.87 12.69 7.48
C GLY A 90 -2.84 12.23 6.39
N GLY A 91 -2.44 11.35 5.52
CA GLY A 91 -3.32 10.84 4.46
C GLY A 91 -2.61 10.81 3.11
N PHE A 92 -3.31 10.29 2.12
CA PHE A 92 -2.78 10.17 0.78
C PHE A 92 -2.65 11.53 0.10
N GLN A 93 -1.54 11.73 -0.59
CA GLN A 93 -1.33 12.84 -1.52
C GLN A 93 -0.66 12.34 -2.80
N CYS A 94 -0.88 13.03 -3.90
CA CYS A 94 -0.32 12.65 -5.19
C CYS A 94 -0.16 13.88 -6.11
N ILE A 95 0.53 13.69 -7.24
CA ILE A 95 0.66 14.71 -8.27
C ILE A 95 0.08 14.17 -9.59
N PRO A 96 -1.26 14.29 -9.83
CA PRO A 96 -1.89 13.78 -11.05
C PRO A 96 -1.36 14.49 -12.31
N TRP A 97 -0.92 15.73 -12.17
CA TRP A 97 -0.29 16.45 -13.29
C TRP A 97 0.98 15.73 -13.74
N LEU A 98 1.85 15.32 -12.84
CA LEU A 98 3.10 14.62 -13.16
C LEU A 98 2.83 13.24 -13.76
N TYR A 99 1.82 12.52 -13.28
CA TYR A 99 1.37 11.27 -13.88
C TYR A 99 0.97 11.44 -15.35
N LYS A 100 0.16 12.46 -15.64
CA LYS A 100 -0.35 12.72 -17.00
C LYS A 100 0.72 13.28 -17.95
N ASN A 101 1.72 13.96 -17.43
CA ASN A 101 2.75 14.65 -18.21
C ASN A 101 4.13 14.01 -18.05
N TYR A 102 4.19 12.75 -17.58
CA TYR A 102 5.44 12.09 -17.23
C TYR A 102 6.44 12.11 -18.38
N ASP A 103 6.06 11.70 -19.58
CA ASP A 103 6.98 11.59 -20.71
C ASP A 103 7.63 12.96 -21.06
N THR A 104 6.84 14.04 -21.02
CA THR A 104 7.36 15.40 -21.26
C THR A 104 8.26 15.87 -20.12
N TRP A 105 7.84 15.67 -18.88
CA TRP A 105 8.63 16.00 -17.70
C TRP A 105 9.95 15.21 -17.67
N ARG A 106 9.91 13.93 -18.02
CA ARG A 106 11.08 13.03 -18.04
C ARG A 106 12.19 13.56 -18.98
N LEU A 107 11.82 14.12 -20.12
CA LEU A 107 12.78 14.70 -21.08
C LEU A 107 13.56 15.90 -20.52
N SER A 108 13.02 16.60 -19.52
CA SER A 108 13.69 17.72 -18.85
C SER A 108 14.56 17.30 -17.67
N GLN A 109 14.54 16.02 -17.31
CA GLN A 109 15.28 15.51 -16.15
C GLN A 109 16.63 14.94 -16.54
N PRO A 110 17.64 15.03 -15.65
CA PRO A 110 18.92 14.38 -15.88
C PRO A 110 18.77 12.86 -16.00
N GLU A 111 19.70 12.24 -16.71
CA GLU A 111 19.67 10.79 -16.91
C GLU A 111 19.84 10.02 -15.60
N GLU A 112 20.69 10.52 -14.70
CA GLU A 112 21.02 9.93 -13.40
C GLU A 112 20.01 10.29 -12.29
N ARG A 113 18.83 10.81 -12.66
CA ARG A 113 17.81 11.14 -11.67
C ARG A 113 17.48 9.97 -10.75
N ASN A 114 17.03 10.28 -9.55
CA ASN A 114 16.43 9.23 -8.71
C ASN A 114 15.13 8.71 -9.38
N LYS A 115 15.10 7.42 -9.73
CA LYS A 115 13.98 6.79 -10.43
C LYS A 115 12.75 6.58 -9.56
N PHE A 116 12.92 6.60 -8.24
CA PHE A 116 11.85 6.36 -7.28
C PHE A 116 11.40 7.64 -6.56
N GLN A 117 12.14 8.72 -6.67
CA GLN A 117 11.79 9.98 -6.03
C GLN A 117 11.95 11.15 -7.01
N PRO A 118 10.83 11.71 -7.51
CA PRO A 118 10.87 12.85 -8.40
C PRO A 118 11.39 14.10 -7.70
N ASP A 119 12.14 14.93 -8.43
CA ASP A 119 12.27 16.33 -8.04
C ASP A 119 10.93 17.02 -8.31
N ILE A 120 10.28 17.48 -7.24
CA ILE A 120 8.99 18.15 -7.30
C ILE A 120 9.09 19.68 -7.20
N SER A 121 10.30 20.23 -7.28
CA SER A 121 10.51 21.68 -7.27
C SER A 121 9.70 22.35 -8.38
N GLY A 122 8.85 23.28 -8.01
CA GLY A 122 7.92 23.95 -8.92
C GLY A 122 6.65 23.15 -9.26
N LEU A 123 6.41 22.03 -8.58
CA LEU A 123 5.19 21.23 -8.70
C LEU A 123 4.39 21.17 -7.39
N GLU A 124 4.76 21.95 -6.38
CA GLU A 124 4.13 21.93 -5.06
C GLU A 124 2.64 22.31 -5.14
N ASP A 125 2.28 23.23 -6.04
CA ASP A 125 0.91 23.64 -6.31
C ASP A 125 0.07 22.58 -7.06
N LYS A 126 0.72 21.54 -7.60
CA LYS A 126 0.09 20.40 -8.27
C LYS A 126 -0.19 19.22 -7.35
N ILE A 127 0.26 19.32 -6.08
CA ILE A 127 -0.02 18.27 -5.08
C ILE A 127 -1.49 18.29 -4.72
N VAL A 128 -2.15 17.17 -4.92
CA VAL A 128 -3.54 16.92 -4.53
C VAL A 128 -3.56 16.14 -3.23
N LYS A 129 -4.20 16.69 -2.21
CA LYS A 129 -4.50 16.00 -0.95
C LYS A 129 -5.86 15.32 -1.10
N VAL A 130 -5.89 14.00 -0.99
CA VAL A 130 -7.13 13.22 -1.16
C VAL A 130 -7.81 13.05 0.20
N SER A 131 -9.10 13.38 0.25
CA SER A 131 -9.96 13.09 1.41
C SER A 131 -10.54 11.69 1.27
N LEU A 132 -10.54 10.92 2.38
CA LEU A 132 -11.11 9.58 2.46
C LEU A 132 -11.90 9.48 3.76
N GLU A 133 -13.08 8.87 3.69
CA GLU A 133 -13.83 8.44 4.87
C GLU A 133 -13.45 7.01 5.27
N ALA A 134 -13.73 6.65 6.51
CA ALA A 134 -13.50 5.28 6.97
C ALA A 134 -14.30 4.28 6.13
N GLY A 135 -13.62 3.31 5.54
CA GLY A 135 -14.19 2.32 4.62
C GLY A 135 -13.97 2.63 3.14
N ASP A 136 -13.48 3.82 2.79
CA ASP A 136 -13.10 4.12 1.41
C ASP A 136 -11.85 3.35 0.99
N LEU A 137 -11.91 2.79 -0.21
CA LEU A 137 -10.78 2.16 -0.89
C LEU A 137 -10.33 3.04 -2.05
N LEU A 138 -9.21 3.72 -1.87
CA LEU A 138 -8.53 4.46 -2.94
C LEU A 138 -7.66 3.50 -3.74
N ILE A 139 -7.88 3.43 -5.07
CA ILE A 139 -7.03 2.65 -5.98
C ILE A 139 -6.41 3.61 -6.99
N PHE A 140 -5.11 3.43 -7.27
CA PHE A 140 -4.36 4.27 -8.19
C PHE A 140 -3.34 3.45 -8.98
N ASN A 141 -2.98 3.95 -10.17
CA ASN A 141 -1.95 3.33 -11.00
C ASN A 141 -0.58 3.46 -10.33
N SER A 142 0.24 2.42 -10.38
CA SER A 142 1.56 2.38 -9.73
C SER A 142 2.55 3.40 -10.25
N THR A 143 2.31 4.00 -11.42
CA THR A 143 3.10 5.12 -11.95
C THR A 143 2.59 6.49 -11.49
N GLN A 144 1.53 6.55 -10.68
CA GLN A 144 1.09 7.78 -10.02
C GLN A 144 2.10 8.19 -8.95
N PRO A 145 2.78 9.34 -9.07
CA PRO A 145 3.65 9.84 -8.00
C PRO A 145 2.79 10.20 -6.79
N HIS A 146 3.11 9.61 -5.65
CA HIS A 146 2.26 9.67 -4.47
C HIS A 146 3.06 9.63 -3.16
N GLY A 147 2.38 9.79 -2.06
CA GLY A 147 2.98 9.67 -0.73
C GLY A 147 1.97 9.90 0.39
N ILE A 148 2.49 9.91 1.60
CA ILE A 148 1.72 10.24 2.78
C ILE A 148 2.04 11.70 3.13
N ARG A 149 1.02 12.56 3.24
CA ARG A 149 1.20 13.92 3.74
C ARG A 149 1.51 13.94 5.23
N PRO A 150 2.20 14.97 5.75
CA PRO A 150 2.47 15.09 7.18
C PRO A 150 1.16 15.17 7.97
N ASN A 151 1.18 14.69 9.19
CA ASN A 151 0.07 14.85 10.14
C ASN A 151 0.36 16.03 11.07
N ASN A 152 -0.10 17.19 10.66
CA ASN A 152 0.01 18.43 11.42
C ASN A 152 -1.18 18.63 12.40
N SER A 153 -2.10 17.67 12.46
CA SER A 153 -3.22 17.74 13.39
C SER A 153 -2.73 17.65 14.83
N LYS A 154 -3.55 18.11 15.76
CA LYS A 154 -3.22 18.14 17.18
C LYS A 154 -3.30 16.75 17.82
N ASP A 155 -4.29 15.96 17.45
CA ASP A 155 -4.69 14.72 18.15
C ASP A 155 -5.25 13.61 17.27
N LYS A 156 -5.38 13.83 15.96
CA LYS A 156 -5.94 12.83 15.03
C LYS A 156 -4.86 11.88 14.55
N VAL A 157 -5.20 10.60 14.45
CA VAL A 157 -4.31 9.55 13.92
C VAL A 157 -4.87 9.04 12.60
N ARG A 158 -4.07 9.09 11.54
CA ARG A 158 -4.40 8.39 10.31
C ARG A 158 -4.22 6.89 10.51
N ILE A 159 -5.20 6.11 10.11
CA ILE A 159 -5.14 4.65 10.11
C ILE A 159 -5.53 4.15 8.73
N ALA A 160 -4.68 3.34 8.11
CA ALA A 160 -4.94 2.77 6.80
C ALA A 160 -4.35 1.37 6.69
N GLN A 161 -4.87 0.58 5.75
CA GLN A 161 -4.28 -0.68 5.32
C GLN A 161 -3.96 -0.60 3.83
N TYR A 162 -2.80 -1.12 3.43
CA TYR A 162 -2.45 -1.26 2.02
C TYR A 162 -3.01 -2.59 1.50
N ILE A 163 -3.83 -2.50 0.45
CA ILE A 163 -4.43 -3.65 -0.21
C ILE A 163 -4.37 -3.42 -1.71
N SER A 164 -3.58 -4.23 -2.39
CA SER A 164 -3.58 -4.28 -3.85
C SER A 164 -3.91 -5.69 -4.30
N MET A 165 -4.43 -5.82 -5.52
CA MET A 165 -4.61 -7.12 -6.15
C MET A 165 -4.06 -7.09 -7.56
N MET A 166 -3.59 -8.24 -8.00
CA MET A 166 -2.98 -8.46 -9.31
C MET A 166 -3.44 -9.80 -9.90
N PRO A 167 -3.39 -9.98 -11.20
CA PRO A 167 -3.65 -11.28 -11.81
C PRO A 167 -2.85 -12.39 -11.16
N ALA A 168 -3.52 -13.51 -10.88
CA ALA A 168 -2.92 -14.65 -10.21
C ALA A 168 -1.85 -15.31 -11.11
N GLN A 169 -0.73 -15.70 -10.51
CA GLN A 169 0.41 -16.35 -11.16
C GLN A 169 0.49 -17.81 -10.66
N GLU A 170 -0.56 -18.61 -10.94
CA GLU A 170 -0.73 -19.94 -10.36
C GLU A 170 0.30 -20.98 -10.81
N ASP A 171 1.03 -20.69 -11.89
CA ASP A 171 2.12 -21.54 -12.40
C ASP A 171 3.47 -21.23 -11.73
N ASP A 172 3.59 -20.11 -11.02
CA ASP A 172 4.77 -19.78 -10.22
C ASP A 172 4.69 -20.49 -8.86
N THR A 173 5.20 -21.71 -8.83
CA THR A 173 5.17 -22.58 -7.65
C THR A 173 5.92 -21.97 -6.46
N ASP A 174 7.02 -21.27 -6.67
CA ASP A 174 7.80 -20.67 -5.61
C ASP A 174 7.05 -19.50 -4.97
N LEU A 175 6.42 -18.68 -5.80
CA LEU A 175 5.57 -17.59 -5.33
C LEU A 175 4.34 -18.11 -4.57
N VAL A 176 3.68 -19.16 -5.07
CA VAL A 176 2.56 -19.84 -4.36
C VAL A 176 3.01 -20.31 -2.99
N ASN A 177 4.11 -21.07 -2.93
CA ASN A 177 4.65 -21.61 -1.67
C ASN A 177 5.03 -20.51 -0.68
N TRP A 178 5.68 -19.45 -1.17
CA TRP A 178 6.02 -18.31 -0.35
C TRP A 178 4.77 -17.64 0.25
N ARG A 179 3.73 -17.39 -0.56
CA ARG A 179 2.49 -16.75 -0.11
C ARG A 179 1.80 -17.57 0.97
N ILE A 180 1.67 -18.88 0.76
CA ILE A 180 1.07 -19.81 1.73
C ILE A 180 1.90 -19.85 3.02
N ASN A 181 3.22 -19.90 2.91
CA ASN A 181 4.12 -19.92 4.06
C ASN A 181 4.03 -18.60 4.85
N SER A 182 4.02 -17.45 4.17
CA SER A 182 3.85 -16.14 4.79
C SER A 182 2.55 -16.08 5.62
N TRP A 183 1.42 -16.46 5.03
CA TRP A 183 0.14 -16.50 5.75
C TRP A 183 0.16 -17.48 6.94
N LYS A 184 0.62 -18.71 6.71
CA LYS A 184 0.59 -19.80 7.70
C LYS A 184 1.44 -19.47 8.92
N ASN A 185 2.63 -18.91 8.70
CA ASN A 185 3.63 -18.65 9.71
C ASN A 185 3.74 -17.17 10.10
N ARG A 186 2.91 -16.30 9.52
CA ARG A 186 2.88 -14.84 9.75
C ARG A 186 4.25 -14.18 9.49
N ILE A 187 4.85 -14.54 8.36
CA ILE A 187 6.16 -14.04 7.93
C ILE A 187 5.95 -12.80 7.05
N ALA A 188 6.69 -11.74 7.33
CA ALA A 188 6.70 -10.54 6.49
C ALA A 188 7.28 -10.85 5.10
N PRO A 189 6.84 -10.11 4.05
CA PRO A 189 7.56 -10.11 2.78
C PRO A 189 9.02 -9.70 2.98
N GLU A 190 9.91 -10.26 2.18
CA GLU A 190 11.31 -9.86 2.15
C GLU A 190 11.53 -8.64 1.25
N GLY A 191 12.46 -7.78 1.63
CA GLY A 191 12.85 -6.61 0.85
C GLY A 191 13.01 -5.36 1.70
N TYR A 192 13.60 -4.31 1.10
CA TYR A 192 13.92 -3.05 1.80
C TYR A 192 12.70 -2.39 2.44
N ALA A 193 11.56 -2.43 1.78
CA ALA A 193 10.33 -1.83 2.28
C ALA A 193 9.60 -2.68 3.34
N PHE A 194 10.07 -3.89 3.63
CA PHE A 194 9.44 -4.84 4.53
C PHE A 194 10.46 -5.39 5.54
N PRO A 195 10.94 -4.58 6.49
CA PRO A 195 11.96 -5.01 7.44
C PRO A 195 11.46 -6.07 8.43
N GLY A 196 10.14 -6.24 8.59
CA GLY A 196 9.52 -7.08 9.60
C GLY A 196 9.55 -6.47 11.01
N ASP A 197 8.83 -7.07 11.95
CA ASP A 197 8.90 -6.69 13.35
C ASP A 197 10.01 -7.48 14.05
N PRO A 198 11.10 -6.83 14.51
CA PRO A 198 12.21 -7.53 15.18
C PRO A 198 11.79 -8.23 16.49
N ARG A 199 10.61 -7.93 17.02
CA ARG A 199 10.03 -8.57 18.20
C ARG A 199 9.17 -9.78 17.88
N ASN A 200 8.92 -10.08 16.60
CA ASN A 200 8.05 -11.16 16.11
C ASN A 200 6.64 -11.18 16.73
N TRP A 201 6.11 -10.02 17.10
CA TRP A 201 4.83 -9.93 17.82
C TRP A 201 3.68 -10.57 17.08
N GLU A 202 3.66 -10.47 15.75
CA GLU A 202 2.60 -11.11 14.97
C GLU A 202 2.64 -12.62 15.12
N GLN A 203 3.81 -13.22 15.10
CA GLN A 203 4.00 -14.66 15.26
C GLN A 203 3.71 -15.15 16.70
N GLU A 204 4.12 -14.36 17.69
CA GLU A 204 3.98 -14.72 19.09
C GLU A 204 2.57 -14.54 19.65
N LYS A 205 1.88 -13.47 19.23
CA LYS A 205 0.62 -13.05 19.86
C LYS A 205 -0.64 -13.43 19.08
N TYR A 206 -0.51 -13.75 17.80
CA TYR A 206 -1.67 -14.03 16.95
C TYR A 206 -1.55 -15.40 16.28
N GLY A 207 -2.70 -16.06 16.14
CA GLY A 207 -2.81 -17.30 15.37
C GLY A 207 -2.89 -17.01 13.85
N THR A 208 -2.79 -18.08 13.07
CA THR A 208 -3.01 -18.03 11.61
C THR A 208 -4.43 -17.57 11.31
N ALA A 209 -4.57 -16.58 10.45
CA ALA A 209 -5.87 -16.02 10.08
C ALA A 209 -6.76 -17.05 9.39
N LYS A 210 -8.05 -17.04 9.75
CA LYS A 210 -9.07 -17.86 9.09
C LYS A 210 -9.45 -17.22 7.76
N LEU A 211 -9.49 -18.04 6.72
CA LEU A 211 -9.82 -17.61 5.36
C LEU A 211 -11.19 -18.11 4.93
N SER A 212 -11.96 -17.24 4.28
CA SER A 212 -13.16 -17.61 3.52
C SER A 212 -12.77 -18.39 2.25
N LYS A 213 -13.77 -18.87 1.49
CA LYS A 213 -13.51 -19.44 0.15
C LYS A 213 -12.77 -18.44 -0.75
N LEU A 214 -13.21 -17.18 -0.76
CA LEU A 214 -12.52 -16.12 -1.50
C LEU A 214 -11.10 -15.90 -0.96
N GLY A 215 -10.95 -15.82 0.36
CA GLY A 215 -9.65 -15.62 1.01
C GLY A 215 -8.61 -16.66 0.62
N LYS A 216 -9.01 -17.93 0.48
CA LYS A 216 -8.12 -19.01 0.04
C LYS A 216 -7.67 -18.84 -1.41
N LYS A 217 -8.57 -18.42 -2.29
CA LYS A 217 -8.26 -18.16 -3.71
C LYS A 217 -7.35 -16.93 -3.87
N ILE A 218 -7.68 -15.82 -3.23
CA ILE A 218 -6.86 -14.59 -3.32
C ILE A 218 -5.52 -14.70 -2.57
N LEU A 219 -5.34 -15.70 -1.71
CA LEU A 219 -4.04 -16.07 -1.17
C LEU A 219 -3.24 -16.94 -2.15
N GLY A 220 -3.89 -17.79 -2.93
CA GLY A 220 -3.29 -18.86 -3.74
C GLY A 220 -3.25 -20.22 -3.03
N LEU A 221 -3.99 -20.39 -1.92
CA LEU A 221 -4.13 -21.69 -1.24
C LEU A 221 -5.05 -22.64 -2.00
N GLU A 222 -6.04 -22.13 -2.69
CA GLU A 222 -6.92 -22.84 -3.62
C GLU A 222 -6.80 -22.17 -4.99
N LYS A 223 -6.71 -22.99 -6.04
CA LYS A 223 -6.69 -22.49 -7.43
C LYS A 223 -8.04 -21.88 -7.81
N TRP A 224 -7.99 -20.98 -8.76
CA TRP A 224 -9.20 -20.36 -9.30
C TRP A 224 -10.01 -21.35 -10.14
N TYR A 225 -9.34 -22.15 -10.96
CA TYR A 225 -9.95 -23.25 -11.77
C TYR A 225 -8.86 -24.21 -12.22
#